data_4e3ab1f780d6aa8c61ad2ccca058d250
#
_entry.id   4e3ab1f780d6aa8c61ad2ccca058d250
#
_cell.length_a   1.000
_cell.length_b   1.000
_cell.length_c   1.000
_cell.angle_alpha   90.00
_cell.angle_beta   90.00
_cell.angle_gamma   90.00
#
_symmetry.space_group_name_H-M   'P 1'
#
loop_
_entity.id
_entity.type
_entity.pdbx_description
1 polymer ?
#
loop_
_entity_poly.entity_id
_entity_poly.type
_entity_poly.pdbx_seq_one_letter_code
_entity_poly.pdbx_strand_id
1 'polypeptide(L)'
;MKKKLASALVVLTGVVALSSTSAQARGHHRHGSHSVHHGAHKHHHGGYAHRRAGRYASHAGRPAAWCGWWLGQHLGMANRNLWLARNWASVGTNAGQPEVGVVVVWRHHVGIITGREGSGWIIKSGNDGHTVRERVRSISGAIAFRRVGAGFASLRE
;
A
#
# COMPACT_ATOMS: atom_id res chain seq x y z
N MET A 1 -15.89 58.25 -13.36
CA MET A 1 -15.77 58.20 -11.88
C MET A 1 -15.16 56.88 -11.45
N LYS A 2 -13.88 56.86 -11.08
CA LYS A 2 -13.14 55.66 -10.72
C LYS A 2 -13.08 55.53 -9.18
N LYS A 3 -13.74 54.51 -8.59
CA LYS A 3 -13.66 54.22 -7.15
C LYS A 3 -12.54 53.20 -6.95
N LYS A 4 -11.47 53.62 -6.25
CA LYS A 4 -10.39 52.76 -5.77
C LYS A 4 -10.81 52.16 -4.42
N LEU A 5 -10.84 50.83 -4.31
CA LEU A 5 -11.01 50.14 -3.04
C LEU A 5 -9.60 49.69 -2.59
N ALA A 6 -9.21 50.18 -1.43
CA ALA A 6 -7.97 49.79 -0.77
C ALA A 6 -8.21 48.53 0.08
N SER A 7 -7.44 47.48 -0.18
CA SER A 7 -7.41 46.26 0.63
C SER A 7 -6.40 46.42 1.75
N ALA A 8 -6.85 46.31 2.99
CA ALA A 8 -6.01 46.26 4.18
C ALA A 8 -5.48 44.85 4.40
N LEU A 9 -4.17 44.72 4.49
CA LEU A 9 -3.45 43.49 4.81
C LEU A 9 -3.31 43.38 6.32
N VAL A 10 -3.96 42.41 6.95
CA VAL A 10 -3.75 42.07 8.36
C VAL A 10 -2.73 40.92 8.43
N VAL A 11 -1.55 41.24 8.93
CA VAL A 11 -0.50 40.24 9.24
C VAL A 11 -0.67 39.80 10.69
N LEU A 12 -1.07 38.55 10.91
CA LEU A 12 -1.15 37.95 12.24
C LEU A 12 0.08 37.06 12.45
N THR A 13 1.06 37.55 13.22
CA THR A 13 2.26 36.79 13.63
C THR A 13 1.90 35.95 14.85
N GLY A 14 1.71 34.65 14.69
CA GLY A 14 1.58 33.68 15.78
C GLY A 14 2.92 33.02 16.11
N VAL A 15 3.44 33.31 17.30
CA VAL A 15 4.63 32.63 17.87
C VAL A 15 4.18 31.31 18.46
N VAL A 16 4.65 30.18 17.95
CA VAL A 16 4.45 28.85 18.54
C VAL A 16 5.72 28.44 19.28
N ALA A 17 5.63 28.31 20.60
CA ALA A 17 6.68 27.80 21.45
C ALA A 17 6.80 26.27 21.35
N LEU A 18 7.98 25.78 21.00
CA LEU A 18 8.33 24.36 21.00
C LEU A 18 8.76 23.94 22.40
N SER A 19 7.98 23.08 23.04
CA SER A 19 8.36 22.38 24.28
C SER A 19 8.88 20.99 23.93
N SER A 20 10.18 20.79 24.05
CA SER A 20 10.85 19.49 23.87
C SER A 20 10.90 18.76 25.23
N THR A 21 10.20 17.66 25.36
CA THR A 21 10.32 16.71 26.49
C THR A 21 11.09 15.48 26.05
N SER A 22 12.32 15.35 26.49
CA SER A 22 13.17 14.16 26.33
C SER A 22 12.87 13.14 27.44
N ALA A 23 12.32 11.98 27.06
CA ALA A 23 12.20 10.83 27.96
C ALA A 23 13.38 9.89 27.75
N GLN A 24 14.25 9.79 28.77
CA GLN A 24 15.34 8.79 28.85
C GLN A 24 14.77 7.48 29.42
N ALA A 25 14.76 6.43 28.64
CA ALA A 25 14.50 5.07 29.10
C ALA A 25 15.82 4.39 29.49
N ARG A 26 15.93 4.01 30.79
CA ARG A 26 17.06 3.24 31.36
C ARG A 26 16.94 1.77 30.94
N GLY A 27 17.99 1.24 30.29
CA GLY A 27 18.12 -0.16 29.98
C GLY A 27 18.45 -1.01 31.23
N HIS A 28 17.74 -2.11 31.39
CA HIS A 28 18.13 -3.19 32.34
C HIS A 28 18.82 -4.30 31.55
N HIS A 29 20.12 -4.43 31.78
CA HIS A 29 20.89 -5.63 31.42
C HIS A 29 20.53 -6.76 32.36
N ARG A 30 20.04 -7.88 31.85
CA ARG A 30 20.03 -9.17 32.53
C ARG A 30 20.99 -10.12 31.81
N HIS A 31 22.07 -10.43 32.46
CA HIS A 31 22.93 -11.57 32.13
C HIS A 31 22.17 -12.86 32.47
N GLY A 32 22.06 -13.77 31.53
CA GLY A 32 21.53 -15.11 31.71
C GLY A 32 22.46 -16.14 31.05
N SER A 33 22.90 -17.07 31.85
CA SER A 33 23.98 -18.03 31.70
C SER A 33 23.91 -18.96 30.50
N HIS A 34 25.08 -19.31 29.99
CA HIS A 34 25.37 -20.34 29.01
C HIS A 34 24.94 -21.74 29.46
N SER A 35 24.23 -22.45 28.62
CA SER A 35 24.15 -23.90 28.65
C SER A 35 24.55 -24.45 27.29
N VAL A 36 25.70 -25.07 27.22
CA VAL A 36 26.25 -25.72 26.03
C VAL A 36 25.71 -27.14 25.98
N HIS A 37 24.77 -27.41 25.07
CA HIS A 37 24.40 -28.79 24.71
C HIS A 37 24.89 -29.09 23.30
N HIS A 38 25.94 -29.92 23.22
CA HIS A 38 26.33 -30.61 22.00
C HIS A 38 25.29 -31.71 21.70
N GLY A 39 24.48 -31.48 20.66
CA GLY A 39 23.53 -32.45 20.14
C GLY A 39 23.79 -32.69 18.64
N ALA A 40 24.01 -33.94 18.31
CA ALA A 40 24.43 -34.47 17.00
C ALA A 40 23.62 -33.95 15.83
N HIS A 41 24.32 -33.47 14.80
CA HIS A 41 23.75 -33.11 13.50
C HIS A 41 23.27 -34.35 12.75
N LYS A 42 21.96 -34.56 12.67
CA LYS A 42 21.33 -35.40 11.65
C LYS A 42 20.92 -34.50 10.48
N HIS A 43 21.63 -34.61 9.37
CA HIS A 43 21.27 -33.97 8.11
C HIS A 43 19.95 -34.58 7.60
N HIS A 44 18.83 -33.87 7.77
CA HIS A 44 17.60 -34.16 7.04
C HIS A 44 17.50 -33.22 5.82
N HIS A 45 18.04 -33.68 4.68
CA HIS A 45 17.69 -33.13 3.40
C HIS A 45 16.24 -33.55 3.07
N GLY A 46 15.29 -32.67 3.25
CA GLY A 46 13.90 -32.93 2.90
C GLY A 46 12.96 -31.94 3.57
N GLY A 47 12.68 -30.81 2.98
CA GLY A 47 11.68 -29.94 3.58
C GLY A 47 11.47 -28.54 3.01
N TYR A 48 12.10 -28.18 1.92
CA TYR A 48 11.93 -26.82 1.37
C TYR A 48 10.72 -26.64 0.45
N ALA A 49 10.11 -27.73 -0.03
CA ALA A 49 8.97 -27.64 -0.95
C ALA A 49 7.62 -27.34 -0.26
N HIS A 50 7.42 -27.80 0.96
CA HIS A 50 6.11 -27.69 1.62
C HIS A 50 5.86 -26.39 2.38
N ARG A 51 6.90 -25.56 2.66
CA ARG A 51 6.71 -24.31 3.41
C ARG A 51 6.21 -23.14 2.55
N ARG A 52 6.24 -23.23 1.22
CA ARG A 52 5.72 -22.17 0.34
C ARG A 52 4.21 -22.26 0.10
N ALA A 53 3.62 -23.43 0.17
CA ALA A 53 2.17 -23.61 -0.05
C ALA A 53 1.32 -23.07 1.12
N GLY A 54 1.81 -23.16 2.37
CA GLY A 54 1.05 -22.78 3.56
C GLY A 54 0.91 -21.28 3.84
N ARG A 55 1.68 -20.42 3.16
CA ARG A 55 1.64 -18.96 3.41
C ARG A 55 0.63 -18.19 2.58
N TYR A 56 -0.06 -18.85 1.65
CA TYR A 56 -1.00 -18.20 0.72
C TYR A 56 -2.47 -18.43 1.07
N ALA A 57 -2.78 -19.33 2.01
CA ALA A 57 -4.14 -19.62 2.44
C ALA A 57 -4.40 -19.04 3.82
N SER A 58 -5.09 -17.92 3.89
CA SER A 58 -5.65 -17.40 5.14
C SER A 58 -7.09 -16.92 4.91
N HIS A 59 -7.98 -17.28 5.83
CA HIS A 59 -9.38 -16.86 5.85
C HIS A 59 -10.18 -17.05 4.53
N ALA A 60 -10.89 -18.15 4.40
CA ALA A 60 -11.84 -18.41 3.31
C ALA A 60 -11.27 -18.31 1.88
N GLY A 61 -10.06 -18.87 1.64
CA GLY A 61 -9.46 -18.89 0.29
C GLY A 61 -8.73 -17.60 -0.13
N ARG A 62 -8.68 -16.61 0.75
CA ARG A 62 -7.93 -15.37 0.51
C ARG A 62 -6.42 -15.60 0.72
N PRO A 63 -5.53 -15.17 -0.22
CA PRO A 63 -4.08 -15.29 -0.02
C PRO A 63 -3.55 -14.34 1.07
N ALA A 64 -2.37 -14.65 1.65
CA ALA A 64 -1.75 -13.78 2.65
C ALA A 64 -1.44 -12.36 2.10
N ALA A 65 -0.97 -12.27 0.84
CA ALA A 65 -0.82 -11.00 0.12
C ALA A 65 -2.04 -10.82 -0.80
N TRP A 66 -3.09 -10.19 -0.31
CA TRP A 66 -4.40 -10.18 -0.95
C TRP A 66 -4.79 -8.88 -1.67
N CYS A 67 -3.86 -7.96 -1.91
CA CYS A 67 -4.18 -6.73 -2.65
C CYS A 67 -4.65 -7.02 -4.09
N GLY A 68 -3.95 -7.93 -4.80
CA GLY A 68 -4.35 -8.32 -6.15
C GLY A 68 -5.65 -9.13 -6.17
N TRP A 69 -5.85 -10.03 -5.21
CA TRP A 69 -7.10 -10.76 -5.04
C TRP A 69 -8.29 -9.82 -4.83
N TRP A 70 -8.14 -8.85 -3.89
CA TRP A 70 -9.19 -7.87 -3.60
C TRP A 70 -9.54 -7.03 -4.82
N LEU A 71 -8.53 -6.53 -5.54
CA LEU A 71 -8.75 -5.73 -6.74
C LEU A 71 -9.47 -6.54 -7.83
N GLY A 72 -9.12 -7.83 -7.96
CA GLY A 72 -9.83 -8.74 -8.86
C GLY A 72 -11.30 -8.89 -8.50
N GLN A 73 -11.63 -9.07 -7.23
CA GLN A 73 -13.03 -9.10 -6.76
C GLN A 73 -13.73 -7.76 -7.04
N HIS A 74 -13.07 -6.64 -6.73
CA HIS A 74 -13.61 -5.30 -6.91
C HIS A 74 -13.92 -4.95 -8.38
N LEU A 75 -13.14 -5.48 -9.31
CA LEU A 75 -13.30 -5.26 -10.75
C LEU A 75 -14.02 -6.42 -11.49
N GLY A 76 -14.55 -7.41 -10.76
CA GLY A 76 -15.22 -8.57 -11.36
C GLY A 76 -14.28 -9.51 -12.12
N MET A 77 -13.00 -9.53 -11.80
CA MET A 77 -11.96 -10.30 -12.47
C MET A 77 -11.45 -11.46 -11.61
N ALA A 78 -12.18 -12.56 -11.52
CA ALA A 78 -11.85 -13.73 -10.70
C ALA A 78 -10.75 -14.59 -11.34
N ASN A 79 -9.52 -14.09 -11.40
CA ASN A 79 -8.36 -14.81 -11.96
C ASN A 79 -7.25 -14.95 -10.91
N ARG A 80 -6.86 -16.19 -10.59
CA ARG A 80 -5.83 -16.48 -9.58
C ARG A 80 -4.45 -15.88 -9.92
N ASN A 81 -4.11 -15.72 -11.19
CA ASN A 81 -2.87 -15.08 -11.59
C ASN A 81 -2.80 -13.61 -11.14
N LEU A 82 -3.95 -12.95 -11.03
CA LEU A 82 -4.06 -11.56 -10.57
C LEU A 82 -3.95 -11.40 -9.05
N TRP A 83 -3.85 -12.49 -8.30
CA TRP A 83 -3.53 -12.43 -6.87
C TRP A 83 -2.13 -11.83 -6.63
N LEU A 84 -1.22 -12.00 -7.57
CA LEU A 84 0.08 -11.34 -7.56
C LEU A 84 -0.03 -9.93 -8.12
N ALA A 85 0.27 -8.94 -7.29
CA ALA A 85 0.15 -7.52 -7.63
C ALA A 85 0.82 -7.15 -8.97
N ARG A 86 2.06 -7.62 -9.19
CA ARG A 86 2.83 -7.33 -10.42
C ARG A 86 2.17 -7.80 -11.71
N ASN A 87 1.32 -8.84 -11.65
CA ASN A 87 0.66 -9.38 -12.84
C ASN A 87 -0.40 -8.42 -13.40
N TRP A 88 -0.85 -7.47 -12.60
CA TRP A 88 -1.73 -6.40 -13.06
C TRP A 88 -1.05 -5.46 -14.06
N ALA A 89 0.28 -5.46 -14.14
CA ALA A 89 1.01 -4.66 -15.13
C ALA A 89 0.73 -5.07 -16.58
N SER A 90 0.19 -6.27 -16.81
CA SER A 90 -0.16 -6.80 -18.14
C SER A 90 -1.68 -6.77 -18.42
N VAL A 91 -2.50 -6.26 -17.49
CA VAL A 91 -3.97 -6.26 -17.63
C VAL A 91 -4.44 -4.98 -18.31
N GLY A 92 -5.46 -5.09 -19.19
CA GLY A 92 -6.06 -3.94 -19.87
C GLY A 92 -5.08 -3.19 -20.79
N THR A 93 -5.27 -1.88 -20.93
CA THR A 93 -4.42 -1.01 -21.77
C THR A 93 -3.50 -0.14 -20.93
N ASN A 94 -2.35 0.27 -21.49
CA ASN A 94 -1.46 1.21 -20.82
C ASN A 94 -2.11 2.59 -20.72
N ALA A 95 -2.16 3.15 -19.53
CA ALA A 95 -2.69 4.51 -19.31
C ALA A 95 -1.61 5.58 -19.53
N GLY A 96 -0.32 5.22 -19.48
CA GLY A 96 0.80 6.15 -19.62
C GLY A 96 1.04 7.02 -18.38
N GLN A 97 -0.02 7.48 -17.73
CA GLN A 97 0.05 8.38 -16.58
C GLN A 97 -1.04 8.05 -15.55
N PRO A 98 -0.91 8.54 -14.30
CA PRO A 98 -1.93 8.37 -13.28
C PRO A 98 -3.16 9.24 -13.59
N GLU A 99 -4.34 8.65 -13.48
CA GLU A 99 -5.62 9.35 -13.55
C GLU A 99 -6.68 8.58 -12.73
N VAL A 100 -7.79 9.23 -12.36
CA VAL A 100 -8.88 8.58 -11.62
C VAL A 100 -9.46 7.42 -12.43
N GLY A 101 -9.68 6.26 -11.78
CA GLY A 101 -10.11 5.02 -12.41
C GLY A 101 -8.97 4.14 -12.92
N VAL A 102 -7.74 4.63 -12.96
CA VAL A 102 -6.57 3.88 -13.37
C VAL A 102 -6.08 2.98 -12.24
N VAL A 103 -5.74 1.74 -12.56
CA VAL A 103 -5.04 0.83 -11.68
C VAL A 103 -3.57 1.20 -11.64
N VAL A 104 -3.04 1.47 -10.46
CA VAL A 104 -1.62 1.69 -10.22
C VAL A 104 -0.99 0.42 -9.69
N VAL A 105 0.10 0.01 -10.29
CA VAL A 105 0.79 -1.25 -10.02
C VAL A 105 2.19 -0.98 -9.52
N TRP A 106 2.53 -1.54 -8.37
CA TRP A 106 3.89 -1.66 -7.86
C TRP A 106 4.32 -3.12 -7.87
N ARG A 107 5.58 -3.37 -7.67
CA ARG A 107 6.11 -4.73 -7.64
C ARG A 107 5.39 -5.66 -6.65
N HIS A 108 5.00 -5.14 -5.50
CA HIS A 108 4.40 -5.91 -4.39
C HIS A 108 3.05 -5.38 -3.91
N HIS A 109 2.48 -4.39 -4.60
CA HIS A 109 1.18 -3.82 -4.26
C HIS A 109 0.43 -3.38 -5.52
N VAL A 110 -0.90 -3.30 -5.41
CA VAL A 110 -1.77 -2.81 -6.48
C VAL A 110 -2.99 -2.14 -5.86
N GLY A 111 -3.49 -1.10 -6.52
CA GLY A 111 -4.70 -0.39 -6.12
C GLY A 111 -5.31 0.36 -7.29
N ILE A 112 -6.48 0.94 -7.07
CA ILE A 112 -7.16 1.80 -8.05
C ILE A 112 -7.13 3.25 -7.54
N ILE A 113 -6.85 4.19 -8.42
CA ILE A 113 -6.91 5.62 -8.14
C ILE A 113 -8.39 6.04 -8.13
N THR A 114 -8.86 6.55 -7.01
CA THR A 114 -10.25 6.96 -6.81
C THR A 114 -10.40 8.47 -6.75
N GLY A 115 -9.30 9.21 -6.59
CA GLY A 115 -9.35 10.65 -6.49
C GLY A 115 -7.98 11.29 -6.39
N ARG A 116 -7.99 12.59 -6.08
CA ARG A 116 -6.81 13.41 -5.87
C ARG A 116 -7.02 14.32 -4.66
N GLU A 117 -5.98 14.51 -3.86
CA GLU A 117 -5.97 15.44 -2.75
C GLU A 117 -4.66 16.23 -2.77
N GLY A 118 -4.75 17.53 -3.03
CA GLY A 118 -3.59 18.38 -3.29
C GLY A 118 -2.76 17.84 -4.46
N SER A 119 -1.48 17.59 -4.24
CA SER A 119 -0.57 16.96 -5.20
C SER A 119 -0.58 15.42 -5.14
N GLY A 120 -1.26 14.82 -4.14
CA GLY A 120 -1.29 13.38 -3.91
C GLY A 120 -2.44 12.68 -4.62
N TRP A 121 -2.34 11.37 -4.80
CA TRP A 121 -3.38 10.52 -5.36
C TRP A 121 -4.08 9.73 -4.25
N ILE A 122 -5.41 9.76 -4.24
CA ILE A 122 -6.22 8.90 -3.37
C ILE A 122 -6.29 7.54 -4.03
N ILE A 123 -5.84 6.50 -3.30
CA ILE A 123 -5.75 5.14 -3.81
C ILE A 123 -6.51 4.22 -2.87
N LYS A 124 -7.42 3.43 -3.46
CA LYS A 124 -8.13 2.35 -2.79
C LYS A 124 -7.45 1.02 -3.08
N SER A 125 -7.13 0.27 -2.05
CA SER A 125 -6.43 -1.00 -2.19
C SER A 125 -6.76 -1.97 -1.06
N GLY A 126 -6.68 -3.27 -1.36
CA GLY A 126 -6.73 -4.32 -0.36
C GLY A 126 -5.36 -4.57 0.27
N ASN A 127 -5.36 -5.19 1.46
CA ASN A 127 -4.15 -5.51 2.21
C ASN A 127 -3.24 -4.31 2.51
N ASP A 128 -3.82 -3.15 2.66
CA ASP A 128 -3.11 -1.95 3.11
C ASP A 128 -3.23 -1.85 4.63
N GLY A 129 -2.22 -2.35 5.35
CA GLY A 129 -2.28 -2.56 6.79
C GLY A 129 -3.32 -3.62 7.19
N HIS A 130 -3.40 -4.72 6.43
CA HIS A 130 -4.30 -5.85 6.62
C HIS A 130 -5.80 -5.53 6.45
N THR A 131 -6.14 -4.41 5.82
CA THR A 131 -7.54 -4.01 5.55
C THR A 131 -7.67 -3.43 4.14
N VAL A 132 -8.90 -3.16 3.71
CA VAL A 132 -9.17 -2.31 2.55
C VAL A 132 -9.09 -0.87 3.02
N ARG A 133 -8.22 -0.07 2.37
CA ARG A 133 -8.10 1.37 2.67
C ARG A 133 -8.20 2.19 1.42
N GLU A 134 -8.70 3.39 1.61
CA GLU A 134 -8.72 4.47 0.65
C GLU A 134 -8.05 5.67 1.29
N ARG A 135 -6.92 6.09 0.73
CA ARG A 135 -6.10 7.17 1.31
C ARG A 135 -5.13 7.75 0.30
N VAL A 136 -4.62 8.93 0.60
CA VAL A 136 -3.50 9.51 -0.15
C VAL A 136 -2.28 8.60 -0.05
N ARG A 137 -1.70 8.29 -1.22
CA ARG A 137 -0.53 7.43 -1.34
C ARG A 137 0.39 7.93 -2.44
N SER A 138 1.70 7.84 -2.21
CA SER A 138 2.70 8.09 -3.24
C SER A 138 2.63 7.03 -4.34
N ILE A 139 2.72 7.48 -5.58
CA ILE A 139 2.84 6.62 -6.77
C ILE A 139 4.31 6.36 -7.14
N SER A 140 5.26 6.83 -6.34
CA SER A 140 6.68 6.55 -6.55
C SER A 140 6.93 5.05 -6.58
N GLY A 141 7.80 4.59 -7.49
CA GLY A 141 8.08 3.18 -7.71
C GLY A 141 6.94 2.39 -8.37
N ALA A 142 5.89 3.04 -8.87
CA ALA A 142 4.90 2.38 -9.71
C ALA A 142 5.57 1.87 -11.00
N ILE A 143 5.27 0.61 -11.34
CA ILE A 143 5.82 -0.06 -12.54
C ILE A 143 4.85 0.01 -13.72
N ALA A 144 3.57 0.28 -13.48
CA ALA A 144 2.58 0.46 -14.53
C ALA A 144 1.35 1.25 -14.05
N PHE A 145 0.70 1.91 -15.01
CA PHE A 145 -0.63 2.49 -14.90
C PHE A 145 -1.53 1.84 -15.94
N ARG A 146 -2.65 1.23 -15.50
CA ARG A 146 -3.47 0.38 -16.38
C ARG A 146 -4.93 0.80 -16.38
N ARG A 147 -5.54 0.95 -17.57
CA ARG A 147 -6.99 1.05 -17.73
C ARG A 147 -7.57 -0.34 -17.85
N VAL A 148 -8.43 -0.71 -16.90
CA VAL A 148 -8.95 -2.07 -16.74
C VAL A 148 -10.48 -2.06 -16.77
N GLY A 149 -11.07 -2.60 -17.86
CA GLY A 149 -12.50 -2.94 -17.95
C GLY A 149 -13.48 -1.77 -17.89
N ALA A 150 -14.77 -2.10 -17.77
CA ALA A 150 -15.89 -1.16 -17.72
C ALA A 150 -15.95 -0.28 -16.46
N GLY A 151 -15.23 -0.65 -15.39
CA GLY A 151 -15.12 0.17 -14.17
C GLY A 151 -14.44 1.52 -14.38
N PHE A 152 -13.75 1.69 -15.51
CA PHE A 152 -13.14 2.98 -15.88
C PHE A 152 -14.17 4.03 -16.34
N ALA A 153 -15.30 3.60 -16.92
CA ALA A 153 -16.36 4.50 -17.38
C ALA A 153 -17.20 5.06 -16.23
N SER A 154 -17.40 4.27 -15.17
CA SER A 154 -18.29 4.63 -14.05
C SER A 154 -17.69 5.64 -13.04
N LEU A 155 -16.41 5.94 -13.12
CA LEU A 155 -15.72 6.87 -12.20
C LEU A 155 -15.50 8.27 -12.82
N ARG A 156 -16.06 8.53 -14.02
CA ARG A 156 -15.94 9.81 -14.74
C ARG A 156 -17.19 10.71 -14.66
N GLU A 157 -18.23 10.29 -13.93
CA GLU A 157 -19.46 11.07 -13.73
C GLU A 157 -19.43 11.87 -12.44
#